data_fa45b351011163f6ec1c7bd3316a13d7
#
_entry.id   fa45b351011163f6ec1c7bd3316a13d7
#
_cell.length_a   1.000
_cell.length_b   1.000
_cell.length_c   1.000
_cell.angle_alpha   90.00
_cell.angle_beta   90.00
_cell.angle_gamma   90.00
#
_symmetry.space_group_name_H-M   'P 1'
#
loop_
_entity.id
_entity.type
_entity.pdbx_description
1 polymer ?
#
loop_
_entity_poly.entity_id
_entity_poly.type
_entity_poly.pdbx_seq_one_letter_code
_entity_poly.pdbx_strand_id
1 'polypeptide(L)' 'MDTPESRVHSFIVKLWLEEAGDETKTAGWHGHITHVPSGERRYLQGLGDILTFIKPYLEGI' A
#
# COMPACT_ATOMS: atom_id res chain seq x y z
N MET A 1 12.78 -8.29 24.44
CA MET A 1 13.78 -8.58 23.43
C MET A 1 13.54 -7.73 22.19
N ASP A 2 14.57 -7.09 21.77
CA ASP A 2 14.46 -6.19 20.66
C ASP A 2 14.57 -6.92 19.33
N THR A 3 13.71 -6.54 18.41
CA THR A 3 13.77 -7.05 17.06
C THR A 3 14.68 -6.13 16.25
N PRO A 4 15.65 -6.67 15.53
CA PRO A 4 16.47 -5.83 14.68
C PRO A 4 15.61 -5.05 13.72
N GLU A 5 15.97 -3.80 13.48
CA GLU A 5 15.16 -2.96 12.61
C GLU A 5 15.00 -3.53 11.21
N SER A 6 15.99 -4.29 10.77
CA SER A 6 15.91 -4.87 9.44
C SER A 6 14.81 -5.91 9.34
N ARG A 7 14.28 -6.35 10.46
CA ARG A 7 13.19 -7.32 10.48
C ARG A 7 11.85 -6.69 10.77
N VAL A 8 11.83 -5.38 10.92
CA VAL A 8 10.58 -4.68 11.20
C VAL A 8 10.22 -3.85 10.00
N HIS A 9 9.03 -4.08 9.48
CA HIS A 9 8.54 -3.32 8.35
C HIS A 9 7.25 -2.64 8.76
N SER A 10 7.21 -1.35 8.57
CA SER A 10 6.02 -0.56 8.89
C SER A 10 5.51 0.09 7.63
N PHE A 11 4.20 0.18 7.52
CA PHE A 11 3.58 0.74 6.33
C PHE A 11 2.50 1.71 6.73
N ILE A 12 2.38 2.77 5.96
CA ILE A 12 1.28 3.70 6.10
C ILE A 12 0.42 3.57 4.87
N VAL A 13 -0.85 3.29 5.08
CA VAL A 13 -1.80 3.12 3.97
C VAL A 13 -2.84 4.20 4.07
N LYS A 14 -3.03 4.93 2.98
CA LYS A 14 -4.10 5.89 2.86
C LYS A 14 -5.04 5.41 1.78
N LEU A 15 -6.33 5.38 2.10
CA LEU A 15 -7.33 4.95 1.15
C LEU A 15 -8.44 5.98 1.10
N TRP A 16 -8.95 6.19 -0.09
CA TRP A 16 -10.10 7.07 -0.26
C TRP A 16 -10.99 6.49 -1.32
N LEU A 17 -12.27 6.87 -1.25
CA LEU A 17 -13.24 6.44 -2.24
C LEU A 17 -13.35 7.52 -3.30
N GLU A 18 -13.08 7.13 -4.52
CA GLU A 18 -13.16 8.05 -5.63
C GLU A 18 -14.48 7.85 -6.35
N GLU A 19 -15.27 8.88 -6.38
CA GLU A 19 -16.59 8.76 -6.98
C GLU A 19 -16.50 8.90 -8.47
N ALA A 20 -17.45 8.23 -9.15
CA ALA A 20 -17.51 8.32 -10.59
C ALA A 20 -17.85 9.74 -11.01
N GLY A 21 -17.09 10.24 -11.97
CA GLY A 21 -17.36 11.56 -12.49
C GLY A 21 -18.41 11.54 -13.59
N ASP A 22 -18.63 10.40 -14.17
CA ASP A 22 -19.63 10.27 -15.20
C ASP A 22 -20.02 8.80 -15.32
N GLU A 23 -20.85 8.52 -16.31
CA GLU A 23 -21.42 7.19 -16.42
C GLU A 23 -20.41 6.12 -16.81
N THR A 24 -19.29 6.51 -17.36
CA THR A 24 -18.33 5.54 -17.81
C THR A 24 -17.39 5.10 -16.72
N LYS A 25 -17.42 5.76 -15.57
CA LYS A 25 -16.55 5.44 -14.48
C LYS A 25 -17.35 4.90 -13.32
N THR A 26 -16.78 3.93 -12.65
CA THR A 26 -17.37 3.40 -11.44
C THR A 26 -16.59 3.90 -10.25
N ALA A 27 -17.30 4.12 -9.16
CA ALA A 27 -16.64 4.48 -7.92
C ALA A 27 -15.73 3.34 -7.50
N GLY A 28 -14.65 3.70 -6.89
CA GLY A 28 -13.71 2.68 -6.44
C GLY A 28 -12.75 3.25 -5.43
N TRP A 29 -12.12 2.36 -4.71
CA TRP A 29 -11.14 2.75 -3.71
C TRP A 29 -9.79 2.92 -4.36
N HIS A 30 -9.14 4.00 -3.97
CA HIS A 30 -7.79 4.29 -4.42
C HIS A 30 -6.96 4.64 -3.20
N GLY A 31 -5.67 4.70 -3.38
CA GLY A 31 -4.84 5.06 -2.26
C GLY A 31 -3.37 4.96 -2.58
N HIS A 32 -2.60 5.05 -1.54
CA HIS A 32 -1.17 4.78 -1.66
C HIS A 32 -0.68 4.15 -0.38
N ILE A 33 0.42 3.45 -0.51
CA ILE A 33 1.05 2.78 0.60
C ILE A 33 2.52 3.18 0.60
N THR A 34 3.03 3.45 1.79
CA THR A 34 4.41 3.84 1.96
C THR A 34 5.08 2.84 2.89
N HIS A 35 6.21 2.32 2.47
CA HIS A 35 7.05 1.52 3.34
C HIS A 35 7.91 2.51 4.13
N VAL A 36 7.64 2.59 5.42
CA VAL A 36 8.21 3.65 6.23
C VAL A 36 9.74 3.61 6.28
N PRO A 37 10.34 2.45 6.52
CA PRO A 37 11.81 2.43 6.64
C PRO A 37 12.55 2.90 5.40
N SER A 38 12.03 2.60 4.22
CA SER A 38 12.71 3.00 2.99
C SER A 38 12.15 4.26 2.38
N GLY A 39 10.94 4.64 2.76
CA GLY A 39 10.28 5.76 2.13
C GLY A 39 9.67 5.45 0.79
N GLU A 40 9.74 4.22 0.37
CA GLU A 40 9.18 3.84 -0.92
C GLU A 40 7.66 3.89 -0.87
N ARG A 41 7.07 4.45 -1.92
CA ARG A 41 5.62 4.63 -1.98
C ARG A 41 5.09 4.04 -3.27
N ARG A 42 3.93 3.44 -3.19
CA ARG A 42 3.26 2.88 -4.35
C ARG A 42 1.81 3.34 -4.36
N TYR A 43 1.36 3.76 -5.52
CA TYR A 43 -0.04 4.11 -5.70
C TYR A 43 -0.86 2.82 -5.78
N LEU A 44 -2.04 2.85 -5.17
CA LEU A 44 -2.92 1.69 -5.11
C LEU A 44 -4.15 1.94 -5.94
N GLN A 45 -4.48 1.01 -6.80
CA GLN A 45 -5.71 1.07 -7.58
C GLN A 45 -6.74 0.08 -7.09
N GLY A 46 -6.37 -0.75 -6.13
CA GLY A 46 -7.27 -1.72 -5.55
C GLY A 46 -6.61 -2.33 -4.35
N LEU A 47 -7.40 -3.03 -3.57
CA LEU A 47 -6.90 -3.59 -2.32
C LEU A 47 -5.86 -4.67 -2.55
N GLY A 48 -5.95 -5.37 -3.67
CA GLY A 48 -4.95 -6.39 -3.96
C GLY A 48 -3.56 -5.83 -4.12
N ASP A 49 -3.45 -4.56 -4.50
CA ASP A 49 -2.15 -3.96 -4.66
C ASP A 49 -1.39 -3.85 -3.35
N ILE A 50 -2.11 -3.81 -2.23
CA ILE A 50 -1.48 -3.77 -0.93
C ILE A 50 -0.64 -5.02 -0.71
N LEU A 51 -1.22 -6.16 -0.99
CA LEU A 51 -0.49 -7.42 -0.84
C LEU A 51 0.69 -7.48 -1.79
N THR A 52 0.48 -7.04 -3.02
CA THR A 52 1.54 -7.06 -4.01
C THR A 52 2.73 -6.20 -3.57
N PHE A 53 2.44 -5.09 -2.92
CA PHE A 53 3.50 -4.20 -2.45
C PHE A 53 4.21 -4.76 -1.22
N ILE A 54 3.44 -5.28 -0.28
CA ILE A 54 3.98 -5.72 1.00
C ILE A 54 4.77 -7.02 0.88
N LYS A 55 4.30 -7.89 0.02
CA LYS A 55 4.83 -9.24 -0.05
C LYS A 55 6.34 -9.32 -0.21
N PRO A 56 6.95 -8.56 -1.13
CA PRO A 56 8.39 -8.62 -1.29
C PRO A 56 9.17 -8.25 -0.04
N TYR A 57 8.62 -7.35 0.76
CA TYR A 57 9.31 -6.94 1.98
C TYR A 57 9.30 -8.04 3.02
N LEU A 58 8.24 -8.84 3.03
CA LEU A 58 8.10 -9.86 4.05
C LEU A 58 8.68 -11.20 3.62
N GLU A 59 8.69 -11.46 2.33
CA GLU A 59 9.16 -12.73 1.81
C GLU A 59 10.46 -12.61 1.06
N GLY A 60 10.78 -11.43 0.65
CA GLY A 60 11.85 -11.24 -0.29
C GLY A 60 13.21 -11.18 0.30
N ILE A 61 13.40 -11.82 1.30
CA ILE A 61 14.67 -11.84 1.97
C ILE A 61 15.87 -11.97 1.07
#